data_968c25abc617fa547e3aa0dbd39435af
#
_entry.id   968c25abc617fa547e3aa0dbd39435af
#
_cell.length_a   1.000
_cell.length_b   1.000
_cell.length_c   1.000
_cell.angle_alpha   90.00
_cell.angle_beta   90.00
_cell.angle_gamma   90.00
#
_symmetry.space_group_name_H-M   'P 1'
#
loop_
_entity.id
_entity.type
_entity.pdbx_description
1 polymer ?
#
loop_
_entity_poly.entity_id
_entity_poly.type
_entity_poly.pdbx_seq_one_letter_code
_entity_poly.pdbx_strand_id
1 'polypeptide(L)'
;MNMILHDIPDANIENEDTLTNPMFVENGYIKQFDIVLANPPFSQNYSQANMKFPQRFKYGWTPETGKKADLMFLQHMIASLKENGTLATVMPHGVLFRGGVEKEIRKQIVEDDLITAIIGLPAKLFYNVGIPACIIVINKRKPPELKNKILFINADREYGEGRNQNYLRPQDIEKIATVFHERRESPKYSRLVSIEEIRENDYNLNIRRYVDNSPDPEPEDVHAHLLGGVPKRELEKYKGQMQKFNFSPSKLLKAKDEHYMEFIQDLKEKSQIRQIIEQDQEVEKVILRHKEELKTWWHQVKPQIENFPHKTNKVLWDFKGTALAELKQRLGPLGVLDEFQIAGIFANWWEDLRYEFKSVVSSGWDRNLADEEDLKEKFFKEETQEIEELNQKLSELEGELNEILEEVEDWDEEEQGEKTLKNVKGYLKEMLKDLKDPQTAQEIKGLLSRIEEKEKEIKAIKRTLKEKEEQIKNSLEAKRQQLTEDEAKELIIGRFYRVIESYLEKELNNEKKALIKIFENLWDKYQTSLEELREERDQEVRTLEEFLAGLGYYNNVGGFGYDR
;
A
#
# COMPACT_ATOMS: atom_id res chain seq x y z
N MET A 1 20.48 -16.10 -18.69
CA MET A 1 20.92 -15.26 -17.56
C MET A 1 19.92 -15.27 -16.42
N ASN A 2 18.64 -14.85 -16.62
CA ASN A 2 17.65 -14.77 -15.52
C ASN A 2 17.45 -16.11 -14.77
N MET A 3 17.29 -17.23 -15.51
CA MET A 3 17.13 -18.56 -14.91
C MET A 3 18.35 -18.98 -14.06
N ILE A 4 19.56 -18.66 -14.53
CA ILE A 4 20.80 -18.95 -13.78
C ILE A 4 20.83 -18.13 -12.48
N LEU A 5 20.41 -16.85 -12.53
CA LEU A 5 20.34 -15.99 -11.34
C LEU A 5 19.31 -16.47 -10.30
N HIS A 6 18.35 -17.29 -10.75
CA HIS A 6 17.34 -17.91 -9.88
C HIS A 6 17.65 -19.39 -9.54
N ASP A 7 18.91 -19.81 -9.68
CA ASP A 7 19.36 -21.17 -9.39
C ASP A 7 18.67 -22.27 -10.21
N ILE A 8 18.28 -21.95 -11.47
CA ILE A 8 17.65 -22.88 -12.43
C ILE A 8 18.50 -22.96 -13.70
N PRO A 9 19.72 -23.50 -13.63
CA PRO A 9 20.64 -23.52 -14.78
C PRO A 9 20.17 -24.44 -15.91
N ASP A 10 19.40 -25.48 -15.59
CA ASP A 10 18.95 -26.52 -16.52
C ASP A 10 17.60 -26.20 -17.20
N ALA A 11 17.16 -24.94 -17.14
CA ALA A 11 15.92 -24.51 -17.76
C ALA A 11 15.97 -24.68 -19.29
N ASN A 12 15.02 -25.42 -19.85
CA ASN A 12 14.82 -25.50 -21.30
C ASN A 12 13.96 -24.32 -21.76
N ILE A 13 14.51 -23.46 -22.61
CA ILE A 13 13.86 -22.23 -23.09
C ILE A 13 13.77 -22.31 -24.62
N GLU A 14 12.55 -22.20 -25.13
CA GLU A 14 12.26 -22.17 -26.56
C GLU A 14 11.73 -20.78 -26.96
N ASN A 15 12.06 -20.33 -28.14
CA ASN A 15 11.62 -19.04 -28.69
C ASN A 15 10.86 -19.28 -30.01
N GLU A 16 9.53 -19.33 -29.90
CA GLU A 16 8.64 -19.53 -31.06
C GLU A 16 7.21 -19.07 -30.70
N ASP A 17 6.35 -18.93 -31.70
CA ASP A 17 4.91 -18.73 -31.48
C ASP A 17 4.27 -20.03 -30.97
N THR A 18 3.95 -20.05 -29.69
CA THR A 18 3.35 -21.18 -28.99
C THR A 18 2.01 -21.63 -29.58
N LEU A 19 1.22 -20.73 -30.19
CA LEU A 19 -0.05 -21.10 -30.80
C LEU A 19 0.15 -21.75 -32.18
N THR A 20 1.03 -21.23 -32.98
CA THR A 20 1.25 -21.76 -34.37
C THR A 20 2.23 -22.93 -34.40
N ASN A 21 3.34 -22.83 -33.68
CA ASN A 21 4.45 -23.79 -33.74
C ASN A 21 5.02 -24.09 -32.32
N PRO A 22 4.27 -24.80 -31.48
CA PRO A 22 4.75 -25.16 -30.13
C PRO A 22 5.99 -26.06 -30.24
N MET A 23 7.05 -25.72 -29.52
CA MET A 23 8.35 -26.41 -29.57
C MET A 23 8.45 -27.57 -28.56
N PHE A 24 7.73 -27.51 -27.44
CA PHE A 24 7.70 -28.63 -26.50
C PHE A 24 6.84 -29.78 -27.03
N VAL A 25 7.50 -30.69 -27.78
CA VAL A 25 6.89 -31.85 -28.43
C VAL A 25 7.62 -33.12 -28.02
N GLU A 26 6.89 -34.17 -27.73
CA GLU A 26 7.41 -35.47 -27.36
C GLU A 26 6.62 -36.57 -28.10
N ASN A 27 7.31 -37.49 -28.78
CA ASN A 27 6.71 -38.57 -29.55
C ASN A 27 5.63 -38.13 -30.58
N GLY A 28 5.79 -36.94 -31.17
CA GLY A 28 4.85 -36.41 -32.16
C GLY A 28 3.59 -35.74 -31.53
N TYR A 29 3.55 -35.56 -30.22
CA TYR A 29 2.46 -34.90 -29.49
C TYR A 29 2.98 -33.71 -28.68
N ILE A 30 2.09 -32.83 -28.29
CA ILE A 30 2.42 -31.76 -27.31
C ILE A 30 2.90 -32.41 -26.02
N LYS A 31 4.08 -31.99 -25.53
CA LYS A 31 4.65 -32.44 -24.26
C LYS A 31 3.74 -32.02 -23.10
N GLN A 32 3.51 -32.95 -22.18
CA GLN A 32 2.65 -32.75 -21.04
C GLN A 32 3.47 -32.58 -19.76
N PHE A 33 3.01 -31.66 -18.90
CA PHE A 33 3.64 -31.26 -17.65
C PHE A 33 2.70 -31.49 -16.47
N ASP A 34 3.28 -31.70 -15.29
CA ASP A 34 2.52 -31.81 -14.03
C ASP A 34 1.95 -30.44 -13.61
N ILE A 35 2.71 -29.36 -13.89
CA ILE A 35 2.33 -27.99 -13.55
C ILE A 35 2.56 -27.11 -14.78
N VAL A 36 1.57 -26.26 -15.08
CA VAL A 36 1.66 -25.21 -16.09
C VAL A 36 1.34 -23.87 -15.45
N LEU A 37 2.26 -22.91 -15.52
CA LEU A 37 2.07 -21.54 -15.08
C LEU A 37 2.25 -20.60 -16.26
N ALA A 38 1.33 -19.66 -16.46
CA ALA A 38 1.41 -18.75 -17.59
C ALA A 38 0.83 -17.36 -17.28
N ASN A 39 1.45 -16.38 -17.91
CA ASN A 39 0.90 -15.05 -18.08
C ASN A 39 0.99 -14.70 -19.57
N PRO A 40 0.04 -15.19 -20.40
CA PRO A 40 0.07 -14.98 -21.84
C PRO A 40 -0.20 -13.51 -22.17
N PRO A 41 0.23 -13.03 -23.35
CA PRO A 41 -0.09 -11.67 -23.79
C PRO A 41 -1.60 -11.51 -23.96
N PHE A 42 -2.17 -10.47 -23.33
CA PHE A 42 -3.62 -10.24 -23.36
C PHE A 42 -4.09 -9.74 -24.72
N SER A 43 -5.26 -10.21 -25.12
CA SER A 43 -6.01 -9.66 -26.25
C SER A 43 -5.17 -9.59 -27.54
N GLN A 44 -4.57 -10.70 -27.93
CA GLN A 44 -3.82 -10.84 -29.18
C GLN A 44 -4.68 -11.35 -30.32
N ASN A 45 -4.29 -11.05 -31.56
CA ASN A 45 -4.73 -11.76 -32.75
C ASN A 45 -3.88 -13.02 -32.90
N TYR A 46 -4.39 -14.01 -33.61
CA TYR A 46 -3.67 -15.21 -33.95
C TYR A 46 -4.08 -15.67 -35.37
N SER A 47 -3.42 -16.68 -35.93
CA SER A 47 -3.77 -17.26 -37.20
C SER A 47 -3.86 -18.78 -37.10
N GLN A 48 -4.86 -19.37 -37.78
CA GLN A 48 -5.01 -20.82 -37.90
C GLN A 48 -4.16 -21.37 -39.04
N ALA A 49 -3.66 -20.51 -39.93
CA ALA A 49 -2.85 -20.92 -41.06
C ALA A 49 -1.55 -21.63 -40.62
N ASN A 50 -1.31 -22.83 -41.14
CA ASN A 50 -0.14 -23.67 -40.83
C ASN A 50 0.02 -24.02 -39.34
N MET A 51 -1.06 -23.91 -38.53
CA MET A 51 -1.03 -24.23 -37.12
C MET A 51 -0.80 -25.73 -36.90
N LYS A 52 0.26 -26.04 -36.14
CA LYS A 52 0.57 -27.43 -35.78
C LYS A 52 -0.29 -27.89 -34.60
N PHE A 53 -0.59 -29.18 -34.56
CA PHE A 53 -1.38 -29.82 -33.49
C PHE A 53 -2.76 -29.15 -33.24
N PRO A 54 -3.63 -28.98 -34.25
CA PRO A 54 -4.93 -28.31 -34.11
C PRO A 54 -5.90 -29.04 -33.16
N GLN A 55 -5.70 -30.34 -32.92
CA GLN A 55 -6.52 -31.17 -32.02
C GLN A 55 -6.51 -30.69 -30.55
N ARG A 56 -5.55 -29.85 -30.14
CA ARG A 56 -5.52 -29.26 -28.81
C ARG A 56 -6.64 -28.25 -28.57
N PHE A 57 -7.26 -27.73 -29.62
CA PHE A 57 -8.36 -26.78 -29.56
C PHE A 57 -9.73 -27.46 -29.65
N LYS A 58 -9.92 -28.50 -28.81
CA LYS A 58 -11.11 -29.35 -28.84
C LYS A 58 -12.41 -28.63 -28.47
N TYR A 59 -12.33 -27.52 -27.73
CA TYR A 59 -13.51 -26.77 -27.32
C TYR A 59 -13.98 -25.74 -28.34
N GLY A 60 -13.22 -25.51 -29.41
CA GLY A 60 -13.58 -24.61 -30.50
C GLY A 60 -12.56 -23.50 -30.73
N TRP A 61 -12.82 -22.73 -31.78
CA TRP A 61 -11.93 -21.70 -32.28
C TRP A 61 -12.55 -20.33 -32.10
N THR A 62 -11.83 -19.43 -31.46
CA THR A 62 -12.22 -18.02 -31.43
C THR A 62 -11.93 -17.33 -32.75
N PRO A 63 -12.50 -16.17 -33.07
CA PRO A 63 -12.12 -15.40 -34.27
C PRO A 63 -10.62 -15.06 -34.27
N GLU A 64 -9.96 -15.20 -35.43
CA GLU A 64 -8.53 -14.90 -35.60
C GLU A 64 -8.22 -13.41 -35.36
N THR A 65 -9.17 -12.54 -35.69
CA THR A 65 -9.10 -11.09 -35.54
C THR A 65 -9.95 -10.60 -34.35
N GLY A 66 -9.81 -9.32 -34.01
CA GLY A 66 -10.55 -8.73 -32.90
C GLY A 66 -9.95 -9.05 -31.53
N LYS A 67 -8.67 -9.45 -31.49
CA LYS A 67 -7.92 -9.69 -30.25
C LYS A 67 -8.53 -10.77 -29.36
N LYS A 68 -8.77 -11.96 -29.93
CA LYS A 68 -9.54 -13.06 -29.32
C LYS A 68 -8.72 -14.32 -28.97
N ALA A 69 -7.39 -14.25 -28.96
CA ALA A 69 -6.52 -15.38 -28.68
C ALA A 69 -6.55 -15.91 -27.24
N ASP A 70 -7.13 -15.16 -26.29
CA ASP A 70 -7.08 -15.47 -24.86
C ASP A 70 -7.48 -16.93 -24.56
N LEU A 71 -8.64 -17.40 -25.05
CA LEU A 71 -9.11 -18.78 -24.85
C LEU A 71 -8.36 -19.82 -25.71
N MET A 72 -7.64 -19.40 -26.74
CA MET A 72 -6.75 -20.30 -27.49
C MET A 72 -5.51 -20.65 -26.68
N PHE A 73 -4.92 -19.64 -25.99
CA PHE A 73 -3.85 -19.89 -25.02
C PHE A 73 -4.31 -20.82 -23.90
N LEU A 74 -5.52 -20.61 -23.33
CA LEU A 74 -6.05 -21.47 -22.29
C LEU A 74 -6.18 -22.94 -22.76
N GLN A 75 -6.70 -23.17 -23.97
CA GLN A 75 -6.83 -24.52 -24.53
C GLN A 75 -5.47 -25.18 -24.79
N HIS A 76 -4.48 -24.40 -25.26
CA HIS A 76 -3.11 -24.91 -25.42
C HIS A 76 -2.52 -25.35 -24.07
N MET A 77 -2.68 -24.55 -23.02
CA MET A 77 -2.21 -24.89 -21.68
C MET A 77 -2.92 -26.14 -21.13
N ILE A 78 -4.23 -26.29 -21.34
CA ILE A 78 -4.99 -27.50 -20.96
C ILE A 78 -4.45 -28.73 -21.69
N ALA A 79 -4.12 -28.62 -22.99
CA ALA A 79 -3.54 -29.71 -23.75
C ALA A 79 -2.13 -30.09 -23.27
N SER A 80 -1.39 -29.12 -22.73
CA SER A 80 -0.05 -29.32 -22.17
C SER A 80 -0.04 -29.86 -20.72
N LEU A 81 -1.22 -30.16 -20.14
CA LEU A 81 -1.32 -30.78 -18.83
C LEU A 81 -1.40 -32.30 -18.91
N LYS A 82 -0.68 -33.00 -18.05
CA LYS A 82 -0.92 -34.43 -17.74
C LYS A 82 -2.31 -34.62 -17.13
N GLU A 83 -2.76 -35.87 -17.03
CA GLU A 83 -4.08 -36.23 -16.47
C GLU A 83 -4.26 -35.76 -15.00
N ASN A 84 -3.16 -35.67 -14.24
CA ASN A 84 -3.16 -35.21 -12.85
C ASN A 84 -2.61 -33.78 -12.71
N GLY A 85 -2.41 -33.08 -13.85
CA GLY A 85 -1.74 -31.79 -13.87
C GLY A 85 -2.60 -30.64 -13.38
N THR A 86 -1.94 -29.62 -12.85
CA THR A 86 -2.54 -28.36 -12.41
C THR A 86 -2.01 -27.20 -13.23
N LEU A 87 -2.90 -26.30 -13.64
CA LEU A 87 -2.60 -25.08 -14.38
C LEU A 87 -3.06 -23.87 -13.56
N ALA A 88 -2.25 -22.83 -13.51
CA ALA A 88 -2.69 -21.50 -13.12
C ALA A 88 -2.26 -20.46 -14.16
N THR A 89 -3.19 -19.64 -14.62
CA THR A 89 -2.91 -18.64 -15.65
C THR A 89 -3.58 -17.32 -15.36
N VAL A 90 -2.86 -16.23 -15.63
CA VAL A 90 -3.42 -14.88 -15.59
C VAL A 90 -4.15 -14.61 -16.89
N MET A 91 -5.39 -14.13 -16.81
CA MET A 91 -6.24 -13.83 -17.97
C MET A 91 -6.93 -12.47 -17.80
N PRO A 92 -7.29 -11.79 -18.91
CA PRO A 92 -8.14 -10.60 -18.82
C PRO A 92 -9.54 -10.99 -18.36
N HIS A 93 -10.14 -10.19 -17.49
CA HIS A 93 -11.45 -10.46 -16.88
C HIS A 93 -12.55 -10.76 -17.90
N GLY A 94 -12.43 -10.23 -19.13
CA GLY A 94 -13.39 -10.43 -20.22
C GLY A 94 -13.64 -11.88 -20.60
N VAL A 95 -12.65 -12.79 -20.45
CA VAL A 95 -12.82 -14.22 -20.79
C VAL A 95 -13.91 -14.89 -19.94
N LEU A 96 -14.23 -14.33 -18.77
CA LEU A 96 -15.20 -14.87 -17.85
C LEU A 96 -16.67 -14.65 -18.30
N PHE A 97 -16.94 -13.64 -19.14
CA PHE A 97 -18.33 -13.26 -19.44
C PHE A 97 -18.61 -12.87 -20.90
N ARG A 98 -17.60 -12.73 -21.76
CA ARG A 98 -17.88 -12.43 -23.19
C ARG A 98 -18.74 -13.51 -23.81
N GLY A 99 -19.68 -13.09 -24.67
CA GLY A 99 -20.65 -13.94 -25.37
C GLY A 99 -20.08 -14.58 -26.64
N GLY A 100 -20.99 -15.15 -27.46
CA GLY A 100 -20.65 -15.77 -28.73
C GLY A 100 -19.80 -17.04 -28.58
N VAL A 101 -18.82 -17.23 -29.47
CA VAL A 101 -17.96 -18.44 -29.47
C VAL A 101 -17.16 -18.57 -28.15
N GLU A 102 -16.72 -17.47 -27.56
CA GLU A 102 -16.00 -17.52 -26.28
C GLU A 102 -16.87 -18.11 -25.16
N LYS A 103 -18.18 -17.84 -25.17
CA LYS A 103 -19.14 -18.46 -24.25
C LYS A 103 -19.24 -19.98 -24.47
N GLU A 104 -19.31 -20.44 -25.72
CA GLU A 104 -19.44 -21.87 -26.01
C GLU A 104 -18.17 -22.65 -25.60
N ILE A 105 -16.99 -22.09 -25.83
CA ILE A 105 -15.72 -22.66 -25.33
C ILE A 105 -15.71 -22.72 -23.82
N ARG A 106 -16.06 -21.62 -23.14
CA ARG A 106 -16.13 -21.52 -21.68
C ARG A 106 -17.11 -22.53 -21.09
N LYS A 107 -18.31 -22.65 -21.69
CA LYS A 107 -19.32 -23.64 -21.31
C LYS A 107 -18.76 -25.05 -21.29
N GLN A 108 -18.11 -25.48 -22.37
CA GLN A 108 -17.54 -26.82 -22.46
C GLN A 108 -16.45 -27.07 -21.41
N ILE A 109 -15.59 -26.08 -21.15
CA ILE A 109 -14.53 -26.18 -20.12
C ILE A 109 -15.16 -26.32 -18.71
N VAL A 110 -16.26 -25.61 -18.44
CA VAL A 110 -17.03 -25.72 -17.18
C VAL A 110 -17.69 -27.10 -17.07
N GLU A 111 -18.33 -27.58 -18.15
CA GLU A 111 -18.98 -28.89 -18.17
C GLU A 111 -18.00 -30.07 -18.02
N ASP A 112 -16.78 -29.93 -18.53
CA ASP A 112 -15.68 -30.88 -18.31
C ASP A 112 -15.16 -30.84 -16.84
N ASP A 113 -15.74 -30.00 -15.98
CA ASP A 113 -15.39 -29.84 -14.56
C ASP A 113 -13.90 -29.60 -14.30
N LEU A 114 -13.24 -28.82 -15.14
CA LEU A 114 -11.79 -28.59 -15.06
C LEU A 114 -11.40 -27.43 -14.15
N ILE A 115 -12.23 -26.37 -14.07
CA ILE A 115 -11.91 -25.14 -13.32
C ILE A 115 -12.06 -25.39 -11.84
N THR A 116 -10.98 -25.22 -11.09
CA THR A 116 -10.94 -25.37 -9.63
C THR A 116 -11.24 -24.08 -8.91
N ALA A 117 -10.64 -22.97 -9.40
CA ALA A 117 -10.85 -21.64 -8.82
C ALA A 117 -10.74 -20.53 -9.86
N ILE A 118 -11.42 -19.42 -9.57
CA ILE A 118 -11.31 -18.16 -10.31
C ILE A 118 -11.03 -17.07 -9.27
N ILE A 119 -9.90 -16.37 -9.42
CA ILE A 119 -9.42 -15.36 -8.47
C ILE A 119 -9.42 -14.01 -9.18
N GLY A 120 -10.21 -13.07 -8.71
CA GLY A 120 -10.23 -11.69 -9.20
C GLY A 120 -9.08 -10.89 -8.62
N LEU A 121 -8.38 -10.18 -9.48
CA LEU A 121 -7.25 -9.34 -9.12
C LEU A 121 -7.61 -7.86 -9.27
N PRO A 122 -6.92 -6.97 -8.55
CA PRO A 122 -7.09 -5.52 -8.68
C PRO A 122 -6.88 -5.02 -10.11
N ALA A 123 -7.57 -3.94 -10.45
CA ALA A 123 -7.28 -3.19 -11.67
C ALA A 123 -5.89 -2.53 -11.57
N LYS A 124 -5.30 -2.18 -12.72
CA LYS A 124 -3.97 -1.53 -12.81
C LYS A 124 -2.83 -2.31 -12.11
N LEU A 125 -2.93 -3.62 -12.03
CA LEU A 125 -1.90 -4.47 -11.45
C LEU A 125 -0.74 -4.74 -12.43
N PHE A 126 -1.00 -4.74 -13.73
CA PHE A 126 -0.03 -5.03 -14.79
C PHE A 126 0.32 -3.77 -15.58
N TYR A 127 1.56 -3.67 -16.03
CA TYR A 127 2.05 -2.53 -16.82
C TYR A 127 1.18 -2.31 -18.07
N ASN A 128 0.77 -1.07 -18.29
CA ASN A 128 -0.06 -0.66 -19.43
C ASN A 128 -1.44 -1.34 -19.54
N VAL A 129 -1.90 -2.03 -18.48
CA VAL A 129 -3.20 -2.70 -18.43
C VAL A 129 -4.07 -2.05 -17.36
N GLY A 130 -5.04 -1.23 -17.78
CA GLY A 130 -5.97 -0.56 -16.87
C GLY A 130 -7.14 -1.43 -16.40
N ILE A 131 -7.42 -2.55 -17.12
CA ILE A 131 -8.52 -3.46 -16.81
C ILE A 131 -8.13 -4.46 -15.72
N PRO A 132 -9.09 -4.93 -14.90
CA PRO A 132 -8.83 -6.00 -13.96
C PRO A 132 -8.50 -7.31 -14.68
N ALA A 133 -7.63 -8.10 -14.08
CA ALA A 133 -7.30 -9.46 -14.50
C ALA A 133 -7.86 -10.48 -13.52
N CYS A 134 -7.83 -11.74 -13.90
CA CYS A 134 -8.14 -12.86 -13.04
C CYS A 134 -7.10 -13.97 -13.19
N ILE A 135 -6.97 -14.81 -12.16
CA ILE A 135 -6.26 -16.09 -12.27
C ILE A 135 -7.31 -17.18 -12.43
N ILE A 136 -7.14 -18.02 -13.46
CA ILE A 136 -7.93 -19.24 -13.64
C ILE A 136 -7.06 -20.41 -13.23
N VAL A 137 -7.53 -21.20 -12.27
CA VAL A 137 -6.88 -22.42 -11.81
C VAL A 137 -7.64 -23.62 -12.34
N ILE A 138 -6.93 -24.50 -13.04
CA ILE A 138 -7.47 -25.74 -13.62
C ILE A 138 -6.74 -26.93 -13.02
N ASN A 139 -7.50 -27.98 -12.70
CA ASN A 139 -6.95 -29.26 -12.29
C ASN A 139 -7.72 -30.38 -12.99
N LYS A 140 -7.05 -31.18 -13.82
CA LYS A 140 -7.69 -32.28 -14.54
C LYS A 140 -8.17 -33.40 -13.59
N ARG A 141 -7.59 -33.50 -12.41
CA ARG A 141 -8.02 -34.42 -11.35
C ARG A 141 -8.42 -33.63 -10.11
N LYS A 142 -9.61 -32.99 -10.19
CA LYS A 142 -10.16 -32.25 -9.07
C LYS A 142 -10.29 -33.12 -7.81
N PRO A 143 -9.97 -32.57 -6.62
CA PRO A 143 -10.28 -33.21 -5.36
C PRO A 143 -11.78 -33.48 -5.24
N PRO A 144 -12.19 -34.59 -4.59
CA PRO A 144 -13.61 -34.97 -4.48
C PRO A 144 -14.54 -33.87 -3.97
N GLU A 145 -14.08 -33.07 -3.03
CA GLU A 145 -14.82 -31.97 -2.40
C GLU A 145 -15.06 -30.78 -3.32
N LEU A 146 -14.27 -30.64 -4.40
CA LEU A 146 -14.42 -29.62 -5.43
C LEU A 146 -15.14 -30.10 -6.70
N LYS A 147 -15.51 -31.38 -6.76
CA LYS A 147 -16.25 -31.90 -7.92
C LYS A 147 -17.55 -31.12 -8.10
N ASN A 148 -17.83 -30.72 -9.35
CA ASN A 148 -18.97 -29.90 -9.73
C ASN A 148 -19.07 -28.56 -8.99
N LYS A 149 -17.94 -28.01 -8.51
CA LYS A 149 -17.88 -26.70 -7.86
C LYS A 149 -16.68 -25.91 -8.34
N ILE A 150 -16.79 -24.60 -8.31
CA ILE A 150 -15.69 -23.65 -8.57
C ILE A 150 -15.57 -22.71 -7.37
N LEU A 151 -14.36 -22.53 -6.85
CA LEU A 151 -14.08 -21.54 -5.83
C LEU A 151 -13.89 -20.17 -6.49
N PHE A 152 -14.75 -19.22 -6.15
CA PHE A 152 -14.57 -17.82 -6.53
C PHE A 152 -13.93 -17.07 -5.39
N ILE A 153 -12.84 -16.33 -5.68
CA ILE A 153 -12.14 -15.43 -4.75
C ILE A 153 -12.14 -14.04 -5.37
N ASN A 154 -12.66 -13.05 -4.66
CA ASN A 154 -12.69 -11.67 -5.13
C ASN A 154 -11.73 -10.80 -4.33
N ALA A 155 -10.48 -10.72 -4.79
CA ALA A 155 -9.42 -9.92 -4.18
C ALA A 155 -9.23 -8.55 -4.87
N ASP A 156 -10.19 -8.07 -5.67
CA ASP A 156 -10.05 -6.88 -6.50
C ASP A 156 -9.94 -5.57 -5.71
N ARG A 157 -10.25 -5.57 -4.41
CA ARG A 157 -10.18 -4.42 -3.51
C ARG A 157 -9.05 -4.46 -2.49
N GLU A 158 -8.29 -5.55 -2.45
CA GLU A 158 -7.18 -5.74 -1.51
C GLU A 158 -5.85 -5.58 -2.24
N TYR A 159 -5.24 -4.41 -2.11
CA TYR A 159 -3.98 -4.06 -2.77
C TYR A 159 -3.31 -2.85 -2.11
N GLY A 160 -2.05 -2.63 -2.45
CA GLY A 160 -1.34 -1.38 -2.20
C GLY A 160 -1.40 -0.48 -3.44
N GLU A 161 -1.59 0.81 -3.23
CA GLU A 161 -1.53 1.81 -4.29
C GLU A 161 -0.09 2.25 -4.53
N GLY A 162 0.34 2.21 -5.79
CA GLY A 162 1.61 2.76 -6.22
C GLY A 162 1.41 3.95 -7.16
N ARG A 163 2.47 4.70 -7.41
CA ARG A 163 2.40 5.92 -8.23
C ARG A 163 1.83 5.68 -9.64
N ASN A 164 2.23 4.58 -10.27
CA ASN A 164 1.86 4.26 -11.66
C ASN A 164 0.99 3.02 -11.78
N GLN A 165 1.04 2.12 -10.81
CA GLN A 165 0.28 0.87 -10.81
C GLN A 165 0.04 0.39 -9.38
N ASN A 166 -1.01 -0.40 -9.20
CA ASN A 166 -1.31 -1.09 -7.97
C ASN A 166 -0.40 -2.32 -7.81
N TYR A 167 -0.26 -2.82 -6.59
CA TYR A 167 0.50 -4.04 -6.31
C TYR A 167 -0.19 -4.85 -5.22
N LEU A 168 -0.01 -6.17 -5.28
CA LEU A 168 -0.45 -7.05 -4.19
C LEU A 168 0.56 -6.96 -3.06
N ARG A 169 0.08 -6.61 -1.87
CA ARG A 169 0.90 -6.64 -0.65
C ARG A 169 1.11 -8.09 -0.21
N PRO A 170 2.13 -8.42 0.57
CA PRO A 170 2.34 -9.78 1.06
C PRO A 170 1.12 -10.38 1.78
N GLN A 171 0.39 -9.57 2.58
CA GLN A 171 -0.86 -10.02 3.22
C GLN A 171 -1.96 -10.38 2.22
N ASP A 172 -2.05 -9.67 1.10
CA ASP A 172 -3.05 -9.94 0.07
C ASP A 172 -2.75 -11.28 -0.63
N ILE A 173 -1.46 -11.53 -0.92
CA ILE A 173 -1.00 -12.80 -1.52
C ILE A 173 -1.25 -13.95 -0.55
N GLU A 174 -0.92 -13.79 0.73
CA GLU A 174 -1.13 -14.82 1.76
C GLU A 174 -2.62 -15.13 1.93
N LYS A 175 -3.48 -14.10 1.92
CA LYS A 175 -4.93 -14.27 2.01
C LYS A 175 -5.48 -15.05 0.83
N ILE A 176 -5.10 -14.68 -0.40
CA ILE A 176 -5.48 -15.41 -1.61
C ILE A 176 -5.02 -16.87 -1.51
N ALA A 177 -3.75 -17.11 -1.15
CA ALA A 177 -3.17 -18.44 -1.06
C ALA A 177 -3.84 -19.29 0.01
N THR A 178 -4.02 -18.76 1.21
CA THR A 178 -4.68 -19.46 2.34
C THR A 178 -6.11 -19.82 1.99
N VAL A 179 -6.91 -18.86 1.51
CA VAL A 179 -8.31 -19.08 1.11
C VAL A 179 -8.41 -20.11 -0.01
N PHE A 180 -7.49 -20.09 -0.97
CA PHE A 180 -7.43 -21.09 -2.04
C PHE A 180 -7.08 -22.48 -1.51
N HIS A 181 -6.06 -22.61 -0.67
CA HIS A 181 -5.61 -23.91 -0.14
C HIS A 181 -6.63 -24.53 0.83
N GLU A 182 -7.20 -23.72 1.71
CA GLU A 182 -8.20 -24.16 2.69
C GLU A 182 -9.61 -24.27 2.09
N ARG A 183 -9.83 -23.75 0.87
CA ARG A 183 -11.16 -23.67 0.22
C ARG A 183 -12.17 -22.95 1.10
N ARG A 184 -11.68 -21.92 1.80
CA ARG A 184 -12.43 -21.19 2.81
C ARG A 184 -13.47 -20.30 2.13
N GLU A 185 -14.73 -20.40 2.60
CA GLU A 185 -15.76 -19.43 2.26
C GLU A 185 -15.71 -18.26 3.25
N SER A 186 -15.68 -17.05 2.72
CA SER A 186 -15.61 -15.82 3.51
C SER A 186 -16.57 -14.78 2.92
N PRO A 187 -17.45 -14.17 3.75
CA PRO A 187 -18.36 -13.14 3.27
C PRO A 187 -17.64 -12.03 2.49
N LYS A 188 -18.20 -11.64 1.36
CA LYS A 188 -17.63 -10.60 0.45
C LYS A 188 -16.24 -10.90 -0.12
N TYR A 189 -15.65 -12.08 0.14
CA TYR A 189 -14.31 -12.40 -0.34
C TYR A 189 -14.24 -13.71 -1.14
N SER A 190 -14.87 -14.79 -0.67
CA SER A 190 -14.82 -16.08 -1.35
C SER A 190 -16.06 -16.93 -1.16
N ARG A 191 -16.39 -17.72 -2.20
CA ARG A 191 -17.55 -18.62 -2.19
C ARG A 191 -17.29 -19.82 -3.10
N LEU A 192 -17.76 -21.01 -2.66
CA LEU A 192 -17.87 -22.21 -3.48
C LEU A 192 -19.19 -22.19 -4.23
N VAL A 193 -19.15 -22.22 -5.55
CA VAL A 193 -20.31 -22.13 -6.43
C VAL A 193 -20.47 -23.44 -7.20
N SER A 194 -21.68 -24.00 -7.21
CA SER A 194 -21.95 -25.22 -7.95
C SER A 194 -22.04 -24.97 -9.47
N ILE A 195 -21.75 -26.02 -10.27
CA ILE A 195 -21.89 -25.92 -11.74
C ILE A 195 -23.37 -25.70 -12.11
N GLU A 196 -24.32 -26.20 -11.33
CA GLU A 196 -25.75 -25.96 -11.52
C GLU A 196 -26.07 -24.46 -11.46
N GLU A 197 -25.62 -23.76 -10.45
CA GLU A 197 -25.79 -22.31 -10.33
C GLU A 197 -25.10 -21.56 -11.48
N ILE A 198 -23.95 -22.04 -11.94
CA ILE A 198 -23.25 -21.46 -13.11
C ILE A 198 -24.05 -21.67 -14.41
N ARG A 199 -24.70 -22.80 -14.59
CA ARG A 199 -25.63 -23.07 -15.71
C ARG A 199 -26.82 -22.11 -15.69
N GLU A 200 -27.44 -21.93 -14.52
CA GLU A 200 -28.55 -20.98 -14.33
C GLU A 200 -28.14 -19.55 -14.65
N ASN A 201 -26.89 -19.21 -14.42
CA ASN A 201 -26.27 -17.94 -14.77
C ASN A 201 -25.69 -17.91 -16.20
N ASP A 202 -26.12 -18.81 -17.08
CA ASP A 202 -25.75 -18.85 -18.49
C ASP A 202 -24.22 -18.94 -18.71
N TYR A 203 -23.53 -19.71 -17.88
CA TYR A 203 -22.07 -19.88 -17.86
C TYR A 203 -21.29 -18.57 -17.77
N ASN A 204 -21.87 -17.54 -17.19
CA ASN A 204 -21.22 -16.31 -16.88
C ASN A 204 -20.41 -16.48 -15.59
N LEU A 205 -19.10 -16.37 -15.69
CA LEU A 205 -18.16 -16.56 -14.58
C LEU A 205 -17.70 -15.22 -13.98
N ASN A 206 -18.44 -14.11 -14.20
CA ASN A 206 -18.09 -12.83 -13.60
C ASN A 206 -18.11 -12.95 -12.07
N ILE A 207 -16.97 -12.69 -11.45
CA ILE A 207 -16.70 -12.94 -10.03
C ILE A 207 -17.69 -12.20 -9.14
N ARG A 208 -17.98 -10.93 -9.44
CA ARG A 208 -18.92 -10.10 -8.65
C ARG A 208 -20.36 -10.63 -8.65
N ARG A 209 -20.71 -11.48 -9.59
CA ARG A 209 -22.02 -12.15 -9.60
C ARG A 209 -22.17 -13.16 -8.45
N TYR A 210 -21.07 -13.77 -8.04
CA TYR A 210 -21.03 -14.83 -7.02
C TYR A 210 -20.44 -14.32 -5.70
N VAL A 211 -19.54 -13.35 -5.76
CA VAL A 211 -18.89 -12.72 -4.61
C VAL A 211 -18.92 -11.20 -4.79
N ASP A 212 -19.99 -10.59 -4.32
CA ASP A 212 -20.11 -9.13 -4.31
C ASP A 212 -19.38 -8.57 -3.09
N ASN A 213 -18.27 -7.87 -3.36
CA ASN A 213 -17.47 -7.19 -2.36
C ASN A 213 -17.71 -5.67 -2.34
N SER A 214 -18.84 -5.22 -2.88
CA SER A 214 -19.22 -3.81 -2.81
C SER A 214 -19.28 -3.35 -1.34
N PRO A 215 -18.77 -2.16 -1.01
CA PRO A 215 -18.93 -1.61 0.33
C PRO A 215 -20.43 -1.50 0.65
N ASP A 216 -20.75 -1.71 1.91
CA ASP A 216 -22.10 -1.41 2.36
C ASP A 216 -22.37 0.08 2.14
N PRO A 217 -23.57 0.47 1.76
CA PRO A 217 -23.94 1.88 1.67
C PRO A 217 -23.61 2.58 3.00
N GLU A 218 -22.99 3.75 2.91
CA GLU A 218 -22.81 4.56 4.11
C GLU A 218 -24.17 4.88 4.72
N PRO A 219 -24.33 4.68 6.03
CA PRO A 219 -25.56 5.06 6.68
C PRO A 219 -25.70 6.58 6.65
N GLU A 220 -26.86 7.04 6.23
CA GLU A 220 -27.24 8.45 6.27
C GLU A 220 -28.46 8.60 7.18
N ASP A 221 -28.42 9.59 8.06
CA ASP A 221 -29.52 9.90 8.96
C ASP A 221 -29.99 11.34 8.75
N VAL A 222 -31.14 11.48 8.10
CA VAL A 222 -31.70 12.80 7.74
C VAL A 222 -31.96 13.65 9.00
N HIS A 223 -32.43 13.03 10.10
CA HIS A 223 -32.67 13.75 11.34
C HIS A 223 -31.34 14.29 11.93
N ALA A 224 -30.28 13.47 11.90
CA ALA A 224 -28.95 13.88 12.35
C ALA A 224 -28.40 15.06 11.54
N HIS A 225 -28.58 15.08 10.23
CA HIS A 225 -28.19 16.21 9.38
C HIS A 225 -29.01 17.47 9.61
N LEU A 226 -30.29 17.32 9.96
CA LEU A 226 -31.18 18.46 10.19
C LEU A 226 -30.97 19.10 11.58
N LEU A 227 -30.92 18.25 12.61
CA LEU A 227 -30.97 18.67 14.03
C LEU A 227 -29.67 18.37 14.79
N GLY A 228 -28.68 17.80 14.10
CA GLY A 228 -27.39 17.43 14.70
C GLY A 228 -27.42 16.16 15.55
N GLY A 229 -26.24 15.64 15.82
CA GLY A 229 -26.02 14.46 16.63
C GLY A 229 -25.64 13.22 15.85
N VAL A 230 -24.70 12.44 16.40
CA VAL A 230 -24.19 11.19 15.84
C VAL A 230 -25.14 10.06 16.17
N PRO A 231 -25.73 9.32 15.20
CA PRO A 231 -26.63 8.22 15.47
C PRO A 231 -25.93 7.07 16.23
N LYS A 232 -26.46 6.63 17.36
CA LYS A 232 -25.91 5.47 18.11
C LYS A 232 -25.84 4.21 17.26
N ARG A 233 -26.82 3.98 16.37
CA ARG A 233 -26.83 2.85 15.42
C ARG A 233 -25.63 2.87 14.44
N GLU A 234 -25.13 4.05 14.10
CA GLU A 234 -23.95 4.17 13.24
C GLU A 234 -22.67 3.86 14.03
N LEU A 235 -22.55 4.32 15.26
CA LEU A 235 -21.46 3.96 16.16
C LEU A 235 -21.36 2.46 16.41
N GLU A 236 -22.48 1.76 16.51
CA GLU A 236 -22.50 0.30 16.73
C GLU A 236 -21.82 -0.47 15.58
N LYS A 237 -21.90 0.02 14.34
CA LYS A 237 -21.22 -0.60 13.20
C LYS A 237 -19.68 -0.59 13.38
N TYR A 238 -19.16 0.41 14.05
CA TYR A 238 -17.73 0.57 14.29
C TYR A 238 -17.26 0.01 15.64
N LYS A 239 -18.15 -0.65 16.39
CA LYS A 239 -17.84 -1.23 17.71
C LYS A 239 -16.63 -2.16 17.66
N GLY A 240 -16.54 -3.00 16.62
CA GLY A 240 -15.38 -3.90 16.45
C GLY A 240 -14.06 -3.15 16.35
N GLN A 241 -14.01 -2.04 15.60
CA GLN A 241 -12.80 -1.26 15.44
C GLN A 241 -12.40 -0.54 16.74
N MET A 242 -13.38 -0.03 17.50
CA MET A 242 -13.13 0.56 18.81
C MET A 242 -12.64 -0.50 19.82
N GLN A 243 -13.21 -1.70 19.81
CA GLN A 243 -12.80 -2.80 20.67
C GLN A 243 -11.37 -3.28 20.43
N LYS A 244 -10.87 -3.23 19.18
CA LYS A 244 -9.48 -3.55 18.84
C LYS A 244 -8.48 -2.81 19.75
N PHE A 245 -8.77 -1.55 20.05
CA PHE A 245 -7.91 -0.69 20.87
C PHE A 245 -8.45 -0.40 22.29
N ASN A 246 -9.51 -1.07 22.71
CA ASN A 246 -10.22 -0.77 23.96
C ASN A 246 -10.63 0.70 24.08
N PHE A 247 -10.82 1.39 22.95
CA PHE A 247 -11.14 2.80 22.92
C PHE A 247 -12.61 3.04 23.27
N SER A 248 -12.87 3.90 24.26
CA SER A 248 -14.23 4.29 24.62
C SER A 248 -14.66 5.53 23.82
N PRO A 249 -15.77 5.46 23.07
CA PRO A 249 -16.29 6.62 22.35
C PRO A 249 -16.70 7.78 23.28
N SER A 250 -16.93 7.51 24.58
CA SER A 250 -17.25 8.56 25.58
C SER A 250 -16.16 9.62 25.78
N LYS A 251 -14.95 9.37 25.27
CA LYS A 251 -13.85 10.35 25.26
C LYS A 251 -14.02 11.45 24.20
N LEU A 252 -14.83 11.20 23.19
CA LEU A 252 -15.11 12.13 22.09
C LEU A 252 -16.60 12.52 22.03
N LEU A 253 -17.48 11.68 22.54
CA LEU A 253 -18.93 11.79 22.39
C LEU A 253 -19.63 11.67 23.76
N LYS A 254 -20.64 12.50 24.00
CA LYS A 254 -21.57 12.38 25.14
C LYS A 254 -22.99 12.10 24.64
N ALA A 255 -23.86 11.59 25.49
CA ALA A 255 -25.25 11.35 25.13
C ALA A 255 -25.98 12.68 24.88
N LYS A 256 -26.63 12.83 23.73
CA LYS A 256 -27.53 13.92 23.40
C LYS A 256 -28.96 13.56 23.86
N ASP A 257 -29.41 12.36 23.45
CA ASP A 257 -30.71 11.82 23.78
C ASP A 257 -30.73 10.27 23.73
N GLU A 258 -31.91 9.65 23.64
CA GLU A 258 -32.03 8.19 23.58
C GLU A 258 -31.36 7.57 22.33
N HIS A 259 -31.37 8.26 21.18
CA HIS A 259 -30.92 7.74 19.88
C HIS A 259 -29.62 8.35 19.38
N TYR A 260 -29.22 9.54 19.89
CA TYR A 260 -28.10 10.31 19.39
C TYR A 260 -27.04 10.59 20.46
N MET A 261 -25.82 10.74 20.00
CA MET A 261 -24.68 11.25 20.75
C MET A 261 -24.29 12.62 20.16
N GLU A 262 -23.56 13.43 20.90
CA GLU A 262 -22.95 14.67 20.38
C GLU A 262 -21.49 14.75 20.78
N PHE A 263 -20.67 15.46 20.02
CA PHE A 263 -19.28 15.68 20.37
C PHE A 263 -19.19 16.50 21.68
N ILE A 264 -18.16 16.20 22.47
CA ILE A 264 -17.93 16.93 23.73
C ILE A 264 -17.61 18.39 23.43
N GLN A 265 -18.02 19.31 24.30
CA GLN A 265 -17.88 20.76 24.10
C GLN A 265 -16.42 21.24 24.01
N ASP A 266 -15.48 20.47 24.60
CA ASP A 266 -14.06 20.80 24.57
C ASP A 266 -13.42 20.47 23.21
N LEU A 267 -14.08 19.67 22.37
CA LEU A 267 -13.66 19.32 21.00
C LEU A 267 -14.14 20.40 20.03
N LYS A 268 -13.24 21.31 19.67
CA LYS A 268 -13.56 22.45 18.79
C LYS A 268 -13.08 22.26 17.35
N GLU A 269 -12.07 21.43 17.17
CA GLU A 269 -11.45 21.20 15.87
C GLU A 269 -11.27 19.71 15.61
N LYS A 270 -11.46 19.31 14.36
CA LYS A 270 -11.27 17.94 13.89
C LYS A 270 -9.89 17.36 14.24
N SER A 271 -8.85 18.18 14.20
CA SER A 271 -7.46 17.81 14.54
C SER A 271 -7.30 17.24 15.96
N GLN A 272 -8.14 17.69 16.91
CA GLN A 272 -8.12 17.22 18.29
C GLN A 272 -8.56 15.76 18.45
N ILE A 273 -9.39 15.23 17.54
CA ILE A 273 -9.80 13.81 17.51
C ILE A 273 -8.56 12.92 17.45
N ARG A 274 -7.65 13.24 16.54
CA ARG A 274 -6.39 12.51 16.40
C ARG A 274 -5.57 12.58 17.68
N GLN A 275 -5.41 13.76 18.27
CA GLN A 275 -4.62 13.94 19.49
C GLN A 275 -5.18 13.12 20.65
N ILE A 276 -6.51 13.13 20.85
CA ILE A 276 -7.17 12.39 21.92
C ILE A 276 -6.95 10.87 21.76
N ILE A 277 -7.06 10.35 20.52
CA ILE A 277 -6.88 8.92 20.28
C ILE A 277 -5.40 8.52 20.38
N GLU A 278 -4.47 9.33 19.87
CA GLU A 278 -3.04 9.05 19.91
C GLU A 278 -2.45 9.12 21.34
N GLN A 279 -3.02 9.96 22.20
CA GLN A 279 -2.60 10.10 23.61
C GLN A 279 -3.42 9.21 24.55
N ASP A 280 -4.30 8.37 24.03
CA ASP A 280 -5.15 7.52 24.84
C ASP A 280 -4.36 6.38 25.48
N GLN A 281 -4.43 6.27 26.80
CA GLN A 281 -3.68 5.26 27.57
C GLN A 281 -4.08 3.82 27.24
N GLU A 282 -5.35 3.56 26.92
CA GLU A 282 -5.78 2.20 26.58
C GLU A 282 -5.28 1.82 25.18
N VAL A 283 -5.29 2.76 24.21
CA VAL A 283 -4.71 2.58 22.89
C VAL A 283 -3.20 2.31 23.01
N GLU A 284 -2.49 3.10 23.83
CA GLU A 284 -1.06 2.90 24.07
C GLU A 284 -0.75 1.55 24.70
N LYS A 285 -1.51 1.13 25.72
CA LYS A 285 -1.36 -0.20 26.35
C LYS A 285 -1.51 -1.34 25.36
N VAL A 286 -2.49 -1.24 24.47
CA VAL A 286 -2.70 -2.26 23.44
C VAL A 286 -1.49 -2.33 22.49
N ILE A 287 -0.96 -1.19 22.06
CA ILE A 287 0.24 -1.14 21.20
C ILE A 287 1.46 -1.72 21.92
N LEU A 288 1.70 -1.32 23.17
CA LEU A 288 2.81 -1.84 23.98
C LEU A 288 2.73 -3.34 24.17
N ARG A 289 1.53 -3.89 24.41
CA ARG A 289 1.34 -5.34 24.53
C ARG A 289 1.73 -6.09 23.27
N HIS A 290 1.41 -5.54 22.07
CA HIS A 290 1.85 -6.17 20.82
C HIS A 290 3.38 -6.16 20.68
N LYS A 291 4.04 -5.08 21.08
CA LYS A 291 5.52 -5.02 21.09
C LYS A 291 6.14 -6.01 22.08
N GLU A 292 5.55 -6.16 23.25
CA GLU A 292 6.01 -7.16 24.25
C GLU A 292 5.88 -8.60 23.73
N GLU A 293 4.77 -8.93 23.07
CA GLU A 293 4.58 -10.25 22.47
C GLU A 293 5.52 -10.47 21.27
N LEU A 294 5.78 -9.45 20.45
CA LEU A 294 6.81 -9.54 19.41
C LEU A 294 8.20 -9.78 20.01
N LYS A 295 8.56 -9.07 21.09
CA LYS A 295 9.82 -9.27 21.79
C LYS A 295 9.93 -10.67 22.38
N THR A 296 8.84 -11.20 22.91
CA THR A 296 8.77 -12.58 23.43
C THR A 296 8.95 -13.60 22.30
N TRP A 297 8.28 -13.40 21.16
CA TRP A 297 8.50 -14.20 19.96
C TRP A 297 9.97 -14.14 19.50
N TRP A 298 10.55 -12.94 19.48
CA TRP A 298 11.95 -12.76 19.10
C TRP A 298 12.92 -13.56 19.97
N HIS A 299 12.69 -13.57 21.29
CA HIS A 299 13.50 -14.37 22.21
C HIS A 299 13.45 -15.87 21.92
N GLN A 300 12.39 -16.37 21.31
CA GLN A 300 12.26 -17.79 20.92
C GLN A 300 12.93 -18.08 19.58
N VAL A 301 12.81 -17.19 18.60
CA VAL A 301 13.36 -17.42 17.25
C VAL A 301 14.84 -17.02 17.12
N LYS A 302 15.31 -16.05 17.90
CA LYS A 302 16.69 -15.59 17.88
C LYS A 302 17.71 -16.74 18.01
N PRO A 303 17.60 -17.69 18.95
CA PRO A 303 18.55 -18.81 19.05
C PRO A 303 18.54 -19.73 17.81
N GLN A 304 17.40 -19.83 17.10
CA GLN A 304 17.31 -20.58 15.85
C GLN A 304 18.11 -19.90 14.75
N ILE A 305 17.98 -18.57 14.63
CA ILE A 305 18.74 -17.73 13.67
C ILE A 305 20.24 -17.80 13.98
N GLU A 306 20.62 -17.76 15.25
CA GLU A 306 22.01 -17.86 15.68
C GLU A 306 22.68 -19.18 15.26
N ASN A 307 21.90 -20.24 15.05
CA ASN A 307 22.34 -21.55 14.61
C ASN A 307 22.32 -21.74 13.07
N PHE A 308 22.09 -20.69 12.27
CA PHE A 308 22.08 -20.78 10.81
C PHE A 308 23.47 -21.02 10.17
N PRO A 309 24.59 -20.47 10.69
CA PRO A 309 25.89 -20.61 10.05
C PRO A 309 26.25 -22.04 9.68
N HIS A 310 26.76 -22.22 8.46
CA HIS A 310 27.26 -23.49 7.91
C HIS A 310 26.21 -24.61 7.81
N LYS A 311 24.91 -24.25 7.78
CA LYS A 311 23.82 -25.18 7.50
C LYS A 311 23.49 -25.20 6.00
N THR A 312 22.53 -26.04 5.63
CA THR A 312 21.97 -26.03 4.27
C THR A 312 20.80 -25.06 4.18
N ASN A 313 20.50 -24.55 2.99
CA ASN A 313 19.34 -23.66 2.77
C ASN A 313 17.99 -24.26 3.22
N LYS A 314 17.93 -25.57 3.46
CA LYS A 314 16.74 -26.23 4.00
C LYS A 314 16.34 -25.65 5.37
N VAL A 315 17.31 -25.26 6.21
CA VAL A 315 17.04 -24.67 7.53
C VAL A 315 16.19 -23.41 7.42
N LEU A 316 16.35 -22.61 6.35
CA LEU A 316 15.57 -21.39 6.13
C LEU A 316 14.10 -21.68 5.83
N TRP A 317 13.82 -22.76 5.10
CA TRP A 317 12.45 -23.17 4.81
C TRP A 317 11.73 -23.69 6.04
N ASP A 318 12.39 -24.53 6.82
CA ASP A 318 11.85 -25.07 8.06
C ASP A 318 11.60 -23.94 9.06
N PHE A 319 12.55 -23.02 9.22
CA PHE A 319 12.43 -21.85 10.06
C PHE A 319 11.27 -20.92 9.63
N LYS A 320 11.16 -20.63 8.33
CA LYS A 320 10.09 -19.73 7.81
C LYS A 320 8.71 -20.20 8.24
N GLY A 321 8.42 -21.50 8.11
CA GLY A 321 7.13 -22.07 8.47
C GLY A 321 6.83 -22.02 9.97
N THR A 322 7.80 -22.43 10.80
CA THR A 322 7.65 -22.47 12.26
C THR A 322 7.56 -21.08 12.87
N ALA A 323 8.44 -20.17 12.45
CA ALA A 323 8.50 -18.80 12.97
C ALA A 323 7.23 -18.00 12.65
N LEU A 324 6.67 -18.16 11.44
CA LEU A 324 5.40 -17.54 11.08
C LEU A 324 4.23 -18.09 11.92
N ALA A 325 4.17 -19.41 12.09
CA ALA A 325 3.12 -20.05 12.90
C ALA A 325 3.16 -19.55 14.35
N GLU A 326 4.34 -19.47 14.95
CA GLU A 326 4.55 -18.94 16.30
C GLU A 326 4.17 -17.47 16.42
N LEU A 327 4.49 -16.62 15.41
CA LEU A 327 4.11 -15.21 15.39
C LEU A 327 2.58 -15.05 15.33
N LYS A 328 1.90 -15.81 14.45
CA LYS A 328 0.43 -15.85 14.37
C LYS A 328 -0.21 -16.27 15.71
N GLN A 329 0.35 -17.26 16.37
CA GLN A 329 -0.15 -17.75 17.67
C GLN A 329 -0.03 -16.69 18.77
N ARG A 330 0.99 -15.84 18.74
CA ARG A 330 1.20 -14.80 19.75
C ARG A 330 0.41 -13.53 19.50
N LEU A 331 0.47 -13.00 18.29
CA LEU A 331 -0.17 -11.72 17.98
C LEU A 331 -1.67 -11.86 17.68
N GLY A 332 -2.12 -12.98 17.10
CA GLY A 332 -3.52 -13.18 16.73
C GLY A 332 -4.52 -13.01 17.89
N PRO A 333 -4.28 -13.62 19.08
CA PRO A 333 -5.20 -13.48 20.22
C PRO A 333 -5.34 -12.05 20.76
N LEU A 334 -4.46 -11.12 20.39
CA LEU A 334 -4.54 -9.72 20.81
C LEU A 334 -5.66 -8.95 20.08
N GLY A 335 -6.11 -9.44 18.92
CA GLY A 335 -7.35 -9.02 18.25
C GLY A 335 -7.29 -7.70 17.47
N VAL A 336 -6.14 -7.01 17.41
CA VAL A 336 -5.96 -5.81 16.58
C VAL A 336 -5.69 -6.18 15.13
N LEU A 337 -4.73 -7.07 14.93
CA LEU A 337 -4.29 -7.55 13.62
C LEU A 337 -4.93 -8.90 13.30
N ASP A 338 -5.37 -9.07 12.07
CA ASP A 338 -5.82 -10.37 11.59
C ASP A 338 -4.65 -11.29 11.20
N GLU A 339 -4.94 -12.56 10.93
CA GLU A 339 -3.93 -13.56 10.59
C GLU A 339 -3.14 -13.21 9.31
N PHE A 340 -3.74 -12.46 8.38
CA PHE A 340 -3.10 -12.08 7.12
C PHE A 340 -2.21 -10.85 7.28
N GLN A 341 -2.62 -9.88 8.10
CA GLN A 341 -1.78 -8.75 8.47
C GLN A 341 -0.51 -9.22 9.19
N ILE A 342 -0.65 -10.16 10.14
CA ILE A 342 0.49 -10.76 10.84
C ILE A 342 1.40 -11.51 9.85
N ALA A 343 0.83 -12.28 8.92
CA ALA A 343 1.59 -12.93 7.88
C ALA A 343 2.29 -11.93 6.94
N GLY A 344 1.65 -10.81 6.65
CA GLY A 344 2.22 -9.71 5.87
C GLY A 344 3.44 -9.07 6.53
N ILE A 345 3.37 -8.83 7.85
CA ILE A 345 4.52 -8.35 8.65
C ILE A 345 5.70 -9.29 8.50
N PHE A 346 5.47 -10.59 8.71
CA PHE A 346 6.51 -11.62 8.60
C PHE A 346 7.05 -11.74 7.16
N ALA A 347 6.17 -11.70 6.16
CA ALA A 347 6.57 -11.85 4.76
C ALA A 347 7.41 -10.66 4.27
N ASN A 348 7.07 -9.42 4.65
CA ASN A 348 7.89 -8.25 4.37
C ASN A 348 9.27 -8.37 5.02
N TRP A 349 9.29 -8.69 6.30
CA TRP A 349 10.53 -8.95 7.03
C TRP A 349 11.40 -10.03 6.36
N TRP A 350 10.79 -11.12 5.92
CA TRP A 350 11.47 -12.20 5.23
C TRP A 350 12.02 -11.79 3.86
N GLU A 351 11.25 -11.06 3.07
CA GLU A 351 11.68 -10.60 1.74
C GLU A 351 12.85 -9.63 1.83
N ASP A 352 12.82 -8.69 2.76
CA ASP A 352 13.90 -7.73 2.96
C ASP A 352 15.21 -8.42 3.38
N LEU A 353 15.12 -9.45 4.21
CA LEU A 353 16.28 -10.07 4.84
C LEU A 353 16.70 -11.42 4.23
N ARG A 354 15.96 -11.94 3.24
CA ARG A 354 16.18 -13.29 2.69
C ARG A 354 17.60 -13.54 2.15
N TYR A 355 18.20 -12.53 1.54
CA TYR A 355 19.57 -12.66 1.01
C TYR A 355 20.61 -12.63 2.13
N GLU A 356 20.35 -11.90 3.18
CA GLU A 356 21.18 -11.87 4.38
C GLU A 356 21.10 -13.17 5.15
N PHE A 357 19.90 -13.72 5.33
CA PHE A 357 19.75 -15.07 5.88
C PHE A 357 20.53 -16.12 5.07
N LYS A 358 20.47 -16.06 3.73
CA LYS A 358 21.27 -16.94 2.86
C LYS A 358 22.78 -16.72 3.06
N SER A 359 23.20 -15.48 3.18
CA SER A 359 24.63 -15.14 3.43
C SER A 359 25.08 -15.62 4.80
N VAL A 360 24.27 -15.46 5.85
CA VAL A 360 24.56 -15.99 7.18
C VAL A 360 24.65 -17.52 7.15
N VAL A 361 23.76 -18.20 6.44
CA VAL A 361 23.82 -19.68 6.30
C VAL A 361 25.10 -20.12 5.60
N SER A 362 25.53 -19.44 4.54
CA SER A 362 26.70 -19.83 3.73
C SER A 362 28.04 -19.41 4.34
N SER A 363 28.14 -18.21 4.88
CA SER A 363 29.39 -17.53 5.24
C SER A 363 29.50 -17.18 6.72
N GLY A 364 28.46 -17.45 7.54
CA GLY A 364 28.43 -17.05 8.94
C GLY A 364 28.17 -15.55 9.12
N TRP A 365 28.59 -15.01 10.25
CA TRP A 365 28.36 -13.61 10.64
C TRP A 365 29.41 -12.69 10.04
N ASP A 366 29.40 -12.57 8.70
CA ASP A 366 30.34 -11.70 7.98
C ASP A 366 30.09 -10.22 8.34
N ARG A 367 31.16 -9.53 8.78
CA ARG A 367 31.16 -8.10 9.09
C ARG A 367 30.66 -7.20 7.95
N ASN A 368 30.76 -7.66 6.71
CA ASN A 368 30.25 -6.93 5.55
C ASN A 368 28.72 -6.88 5.49
N LEU A 369 28.03 -7.75 6.25
CA LEU A 369 26.57 -7.72 6.42
C LEU A 369 26.10 -6.67 7.46
N ALA A 370 27.02 -6.11 8.26
CA ALA A 370 26.68 -5.04 9.19
C ALA A 370 26.34 -3.75 8.43
N ASP A 371 25.13 -3.24 8.65
CA ASP A 371 24.63 -2.04 8.00
C ASP A 371 25.35 -0.79 8.53
N GLU A 372 25.43 0.25 7.70
CA GLU A 372 26.03 1.54 8.08
C GLU A 372 25.24 2.23 9.18
N GLU A 373 23.91 2.16 9.13
CA GLU A 373 23.04 2.75 10.15
C GLU A 373 23.25 2.10 11.52
N ASP A 374 23.42 0.77 11.55
CA ASP A 374 23.70 0.03 12.78
C ASP A 374 25.06 0.39 13.38
N LEU A 375 26.04 0.59 12.51
CA LEU A 375 27.37 1.04 12.93
C LEU A 375 27.34 2.47 13.46
N LYS A 376 26.59 3.37 12.83
CA LYS A 376 26.41 4.76 13.28
C LYS A 376 25.74 4.78 14.64
N GLU A 377 24.63 4.08 14.80
CA GLU A 377 23.87 4.06 16.05
C GLU A 377 24.69 3.53 17.23
N LYS A 378 25.49 2.47 17.00
CA LYS A 378 26.23 1.82 18.08
C LYS A 378 27.57 2.50 18.40
N PHE A 379 28.30 3.01 17.42
CA PHE A 379 29.68 3.45 17.58
C PHE A 379 29.93 4.93 17.28
N PHE A 380 29.02 5.61 16.59
CA PHE A 380 29.19 6.98 16.11
C PHE A 380 27.97 7.85 16.36
N LYS A 381 27.29 7.58 17.48
CA LYS A 381 26.04 8.26 17.83
C LYS A 381 26.22 9.77 17.99
N GLU A 382 27.32 10.21 18.63
CA GLU A 382 27.61 11.62 18.86
C GLU A 382 27.90 12.33 17.54
N GLU A 383 28.74 11.72 16.67
CA GLU A 383 29.08 12.27 15.37
C GLU A 383 27.88 12.34 14.43
N THR A 384 26.99 11.33 14.49
CA THR A 384 25.74 11.32 13.70
C THR A 384 24.81 12.43 14.17
N GLN A 385 24.66 12.61 15.49
CA GLN A 385 23.86 13.68 16.05
C GLN A 385 24.38 15.06 15.69
N GLU A 386 25.71 15.27 15.71
CA GLU A 386 26.31 16.52 15.24
C GLU A 386 26.00 16.83 13.76
N ILE A 387 26.01 15.80 12.92
CA ILE A 387 25.63 15.96 11.50
C ILE A 387 24.15 16.32 11.36
N GLU A 388 23.26 15.69 12.14
CA GLU A 388 21.83 16.02 12.15
C GLU A 388 21.58 17.46 12.61
N GLU A 389 22.25 17.91 13.69
CA GLU A 389 22.15 19.29 14.19
C GLU A 389 22.65 20.31 13.14
N LEU A 390 23.73 20.00 12.44
CA LEU A 390 24.24 20.84 11.34
C LEU A 390 23.26 20.88 10.16
N ASN A 391 22.62 19.76 9.81
CA ASN A 391 21.60 19.71 8.76
C ASN A 391 20.36 20.52 9.14
N GLN A 392 19.91 20.44 10.39
CA GLN A 392 18.80 21.24 10.87
C GLN A 392 19.15 22.74 10.79
N LYS A 393 20.32 23.13 11.28
CA LYS A 393 20.79 24.51 11.22
C LYS A 393 20.95 25.02 9.78
N LEU A 394 21.39 24.14 8.86
CA LEU A 394 21.45 24.47 7.44
C LEU A 394 20.06 24.74 6.87
N SER A 395 19.08 23.90 7.21
CA SER A 395 17.68 24.07 6.77
C SER A 395 17.06 25.37 7.31
N GLU A 396 17.33 25.72 8.57
CA GLU A 396 16.91 26.97 9.17
C GLU A 396 17.48 28.18 8.45
N LEU A 397 18.81 28.18 8.17
CA LEU A 397 19.48 29.27 7.46
C LEU A 397 19.04 29.39 6.00
N GLU A 398 18.76 28.28 5.31
CA GLU A 398 18.18 28.28 3.97
C GLU A 398 16.75 28.82 3.97
N GLY A 399 15.96 28.52 5.02
CA GLY A 399 14.65 29.12 5.25
C GLY A 399 14.73 30.62 5.46
N GLU A 400 15.57 31.09 6.39
CA GLU A 400 15.82 32.52 6.63
C GLU A 400 16.31 33.27 5.39
N LEU A 401 17.18 32.62 4.59
CA LEU A 401 17.65 33.20 3.33
C LEU A 401 16.49 33.35 2.33
N ASN A 402 15.63 32.35 2.21
CA ASN A 402 14.44 32.43 1.35
C ASN A 402 13.48 33.53 1.81
N GLU A 403 13.24 33.70 3.10
CA GLU A 403 12.44 34.80 3.64
C GLU A 403 13.03 36.16 3.24
N ILE A 404 14.39 36.33 3.35
CA ILE A 404 15.06 37.57 2.92
C ILE A 404 14.91 37.78 1.41
N LEU A 405 14.96 36.70 0.60
CA LEU A 405 14.75 36.82 -0.84
C LEU A 405 13.31 37.25 -1.19
N GLU A 406 12.31 36.80 -0.39
CA GLU A 406 10.92 37.22 -0.57
C GLU A 406 10.68 38.70 -0.21
N GLU A 407 11.51 39.31 0.65
CA GLU A 407 11.45 40.75 0.96
C GLU A 407 11.75 41.64 -0.30
N VAL A 408 12.30 41.05 -1.39
CA VAL A 408 12.52 41.80 -2.63
C VAL A 408 11.18 41.98 -3.35
N GLU A 409 10.63 43.18 -3.24
CA GLU A 409 9.42 43.64 -3.95
C GLU A 409 9.72 43.87 -5.44
N ASP A 410 8.69 43.95 -6.25
CA ASP A 410 8.77 44.22 -7.71
C ASP A 410 9.60 43.18 -8.52
N TRP A 411 9.60 41.90 -8.09
CA TRP A 411 10.24 40.85 -8.85
C TRP A 411 9.35 40.38 -9.99
N ASP A 412 9.83 40.50 -11.23
CA ASP A 412 9.14 40.02 -12.43
C ASP A 412 9.86 38.77 -12.97
N GLU A 413 9.20 37.59 -12.86
CA GLU A 413 9.76 36.33 -13.35
C GLU A 413 9.94 36.26 -14.87
N GLU A 414 9.15 37.03 -15.65
CA GLU A 414 9.28 37.04 -17.11
C GLU A 414 10.53 37.83 -17.55
N GLU A 415 10.91 38.87 -16.81
CA GLU A 415 12.11 39.68 -17.11
C GLU A 415 13.36 39.19 -16.42
N GLN A 416 13.27 38.72 -15.16
CA GLN A 416 14.42 38.41 -14.28
C GLN A 416 14.63 36.93 -14.11
N GLY A 417 13.70 36.08 -14.57
CA GLY A 417 13.73 34.61 -14.38
C GLY A 417 13.35 34.20 -12.98
N GLU A 418 13.50 32.92 -12.69
CA GLU A 418 13.21 32.34 -11.38
C GLU A 418 13.92 33.08 -10.24
N LYS A 419 13.22 33.34 -9.12
CA LYS A 419 13.72 34.10 -7.95
C LYS A 419 14.77 33.33 -7.17
N THR A 420 15.95 33.15 -7.78
CA THR A 420 17.08 32.47 -7.17
C THR A 420 18.04 33.45 -6.51
N LEU A 421 18.82 32.98 -5.52
CA LEU A 421 19.85 33.76 -4.84
C LEU A 421 20.77 34.53 -5.83
N LYS A 422 21.17 33.87 -6.92
CA LYS A 422 22.06 34.48 -7.94
C LYS A 422 21.36 35.60 -8.69
N ASN A 423 20.14 35.39 -9.11
CA ASN A 423 19.34 36.35 -9.88
C ASN A 423 18.97 37.56 -9.03
N VAL A 424 18.52 37.33 -7.79
CA VAL A 424 18.19 38.41 -6.84
C VAL A 424 19.41 39.27 -6.53
N LYS A 425 20.57 38.67 -6.25
CA LYS A 425 21.82 39.46 -6.06
C LYS A 425 22.21 40.24 -7.29
N GLY A 426 22.02 39.69 -8.48
CA GLY A 426 22.27 40.38 -9.74
C GLY A 426 21.37 41.61 -9.88
N TYR A 427 20.07 41.44 -9.73
CA TYR A 427 19.07 42.46 -9.78
C TYR A 427 19.31 43.62 -8.79
N LEU A 428 19.51 43.29 -7.51
CA LEU A 428 19.80 44.29 -6.49
C LEU A 428 21.08 45.10 -6.77
N LYS A 429 22.12 44.46 -7.34
CA LYS A 429 23.37 45.13 -7.72
C LYS A 429 23.21 46.03 -8.93
N GLU A 430 22.31 45.69 -9.88
CA GLU A 430 21.97 46.55 -11.02
C GLU A 430 21.13 47.72 -10.55
N MET A 431 20.12 47.52 -9.72
CA MET A 431 19.33 48.61 -9.14
C MET A 431 20.21 49.66 -8.45
N LEU A 432 21.22 49.21 -7.68
CA LEU A 432 22.14 50.13 -6.99
C LEU A 432 22.95 51.04 -7.93
N LYS A 433 23.18 50.65 -9.19
CA LYS A 433 23.92 51.48 -10.17
C LYS A 433 23.09 52.65 -10.71
N ASP A 434 21.81 52.45 -10.84
CA ASP A 434 20.91 53.41 -11.49
C ASP A 434 20.15 54.29 -10.48
N LEU A 435 20.20 53.99 -9.19
CA LEU A 435 19.43 54.66 -8.14
C LEU A 435 20.10 56.00 -7.75
N LYS A 436 19.27 57.04 -7.73
CA LYS A 436 19.70 58.41 -7.31
C LYS A 436 19.27 58.76 -5.88
N ASP A 437 18.32 58.00 -5.31
CA ASP A 437 17.83 58.23 -3.95
C ASP A 437 18.75 57.59 -2.90
N PRO A 438 19.32 58.36 -1.96
CA PRO A 438 20.25 57.83 -0.97
C PRO A 438 19.61 56.88 0.06
N GLN A 439 18.31 57.05 0.35
CA GLN A 439 17.60 56.25 1.37
C GLN A 439 17.32 54.84 0.85
N THR A 440 16.76 54.71 -0.33
CA THR A 440 16.51 53.45 -0.99
C THR A 440 17.82 52.70 -1.31
N ALA A 441 18.87 53.43 -1.67
CA ALA A 441 20.21 52.85 -1.87
C ALA A 441 20.80 52.24 -0.58
N GLN A 442 20.47 52.78 0.59
CA GLN A 442 20.93 52.27 1.88
C GLN A 442 20.13 51.02 2.27
N GLU A 443 18.83 50.95 1.98
CA GLU A 443 17.96 49.79 2.20
C GLU A 443 18.44 48.59 1.36
N ILE A 444 18.65 48.77 0.07
CA ILE A 444 19.17 47.72 -0.82
C ILE A 444 20.55 47.24 -0.41
N LYS A 445 21.46 48.11 0.04
CA LYS A 445 22.76 47.70 0.59
C LYS A 445 22.61 46.88 1.86
N GLY A 446 21.67 47.24 2.74
CA GLY A 446 21.35 46.48 3.93
C GLY A 446 20.85 45.05 3.59
N LEU A 447 19.95 44.95 2.62
CA LEU A 447 19.42 43.67 2.16
C LEU A 447 20.51 42.80 1.51
N LEU A 448 21.34 43.36 0.64
CA LEU A 448 22.49 42.65 0.07
C LEU A 448 23.48 42.17 1.13
N SER A 449 23.73 42.98 2.18
CA SER A 449 24.62 42.58 3.27
C SER A 449 24.06 41.39 4.04
N ARG A 450 22.76 41.40 4.35
CA ARG A 450 22.06 40.28 5.01
C ARG A 450 22.14 39.00 4.16
N ILE A 451 21.87 39.12 2.88
CA ILE A 451 21.97 37.99 1.92
C ILE A 451 23.40 37.43 1.88
N GLU A 452 24.42 38.29 1.78
CA GLU A 452 25.83 37.87 1.71
C GLU A 452 26.32 37.25 3.02
N GLU A 453 25.84 37.71 4.16
CA GLU A 453 26.14 37.13 5.48
C GLU A 453 25.54 35.73 5.59
N LYS A 454 24.23 35.55 5.26
CA LYS A 454 23.58 34.25 5.28
C LYS A 454 24.19 33.26 4.29
N GLU A 455 24.53 33.72 3.07
CA GLU A 455 25.24 32.88 2.09
C GLU A 455 26.58 32.38 2.61
N LYS A 456 27.30 33.25 3.33
CA LYS A 456 28.59 32.89 3.94
C LYS A 456 28.43 31.85 5.05
N GLU A 457 27.40 32.02 5.90
CA GLU A 457 27.07 31.05 6.97
C GLU A 457 26.68 29.69 6.37
N ILE A 458 25.80 29.68 5.37
CA ILE A 458 25.37 28.46 4.66
C ILE A 458 26.59 27.75 4.03
N LYS A 459 27.48 28.49 3.36
CA LYS A 459 28.70 27.91 2.77
C LYS A 459 29.62 27.31 3.82
N ALA A 460 29.76 27.96 4.97
CA ALA A 460 30.57 27.47 6.07
C ALA A 460 30.02 26.16 6.63
N ILE A 461 28.69 26.10 6.90
CA ILE A 461 28.04 24.88 7.39
C ILE A 461 28.12 23.75 6.36
N LYS A 462 27.83 24.02 5.07
CA LYS A 462 27.96 23.01 4.01
C LYS A 462 29.38 22.43 3.90
N ARG A 463 30.39 23.26 4.12
CA ARG A 463 31.78 22.77 4.15
C ARG A 463 32.02 21.88 5.36
N THR A 464 31.60 22.29 6.56
CA THR A 464 31.76 21.51 7.80
C THR A 464 31.00 20.18 7.70
N LEU A 465 29.77 20.19 7.16
CA LEU A 465 28.97 19.00 6.90
C LEU A 465 29.73 18.02 6.03
N LYS A 466 30.21 18.47 4.87
CA LYS A 466 30.97 17.61 3.95
C LYS A 466 32.20 17.00 4.60
N GLU A 467 32.96 17.80 5.39
CA GLU A 467 34.15 17.32 6.11
C GLU A 467 33.76 16.24 7.16
N LYS A 468 32.65 16.44 7.90
CA LYS A 468 32.17 15.48 8.90
C LYS A 468 31.59 14.21 8.26
N GLU A 469 30.83 14.34 7.18
CA GLU A 469 30.30 13.20 6.43
C GLU A 469 31.43 12.32 5.85
N GLU A 470 32.50 12.93 5.36
CA GLU A 470 33.67 12.18 4.86
C GLU A 470 34.45 11.52 6.00
N GLN A 471 34.58 12.21 7.15
CA GLN A 471 35.19 11.65 8.36
C GLN A 471 34.41 10.44 8.88
N ILE A 472 33.10 10.55 9.04
CA ILE A 472 32.28 9.44 9.55
C ILE A 472 32.30 8.26 8.59
N LYS A 473 32.26 8.50 7.26
CA LYS A 473 32.37 7.45 6.26
C LYS A 473 33.69 6.67 6.37
N ASN A 474 34.81 7.35 6.52
CA ASN A 474 36.12 6.72 6.71
C ASN A 474 36.21 5.95 8.03
N SER A 475 35.62 6.51 9.10
CA SER A 475 35.57 5.87 10.42
C SER A 475 34.69 4.63 10.44
N LEU A 476 33.54 4.66 9.74
CA LEU A 476 32.65 3.51 9.55
C LEU A 476 33.37 2.36 8.84
N GLU A 477 34.05 2.64 7.74
CA GLU A 477 34.80 1.62 7.00
C GLU A 477 35.95 1.04 7.85
N ALA A 478 36.69 1.87 8.55
CA ALA A 478 37.73 1.43 9.47
C ALA A 478 37.16 0.57 10.62
N LYS A 479 36.03 0.98 11.21
CA LYS A 479 35.37 0.19 12.27
C LYS A 479 34.83 -1.13 11.73
N ARG A 480 34.21 -1.16 10.52
CA ARG A 480 33.75 -2.40 9.88
C ARG A 480 34.88 -3.40 9.73
N GLN A 481 36.08 -2.96 9.32
CA GLN A 481 37.25 -3.81 9.18
C GLN A 481 37.75 -4.38 10.52
N GLN A 482 37.50 -3.70 11.63
CA GLN A 482 37.90 -4.09 12.98
C GLN A 482 36.84 -4.90 13.74
N LEU A 483 35.60 -5.05 13.20
CA LEU A 483 34.56 -5.81 13.86
C LEU A 483 34.98 -7.25 14.08
N THR A 484 34.77 -7.72 15.30
CA THR A 484 34.80 -9.15 15.62
C THR A 484 33.55 -9.83 15.09
N GLU A 485 33.59 -11.17 14.96
CA GLU A 485 32.43 -11.95 14.54
C GLU A 485 31.25 -11.79 15.52
N ASP A 486 31.51 -11.71 16.82
CA ASP A 486 30.48 -11.51 17.84
C ASP A 486 29.83 -10.12 17.76
N GLU A 487 30.63 -9.06 17.53
CA GLU A 487 30.11 -7.71 17.31
C GLU A 487 29.26 -7.62 16.03
N ALA A 488 29.72 -8.25 14.93
CA ALA A 488 28.96 -8.33 13.68
C ALA A 488 27.64 -9.10 13.87
N LYS A 489 27.67 -10.25 14.56
CA LYS A 489 26.49 -11.03 14.90
C LYS A 489 25.47 -10.20 15.69
N GLU A 490 25.92 -9.47 16.71
CA GLU A 490 25.03 -8.63 17.52
C GLU A 490 24.34 -7.55 16.69
N LEU A 491 25.08 -6.85 15.80
CA LEU A 491 24.54 -5.83 14.92
C LEU A 491 23.50 -6.42 13.94
N ILE A 492 23.85 -7.50 13.25
CA ILE A 492 23.00 -8.13 12.25
C ILE A 492 21.70 -8.65 12.89
N ILE A 493 21.80 -9.32 14.02
CA ILE A 493 20.63 -9.84 14.78
C ILE A 493 19.76 -8.68 15.30
N GLY A 494 20.40 -7.61 15.80
CA GLY A 494 19.70 -6.40 16.24
C GLY A 494 18.89 -5.77 15.11
N ARG A 495 19.47 -5.68 13.91
CA ARG A 495 18.77 -5.18 12.72
C ARG A 495 17.59 -6.07 12.33
N PHE A 496 17.75 -7.38 12.35
CA PHE A 496 16.66 -8.30 12.05
C PHE A 496 15.43 -8.06 12.95
N TYR A 497 15.66 -7.79 14.23
CA TYR A 497 14.60 -7.43 15.16
C TYR A 497 13.97 -6.07 14.84
N ARG A 498 14.79 -5.03 14.60
CA ARG A 498 14.26 -3.70 14.29
C ARG A 498 13.42 -3.68 13.02
N VAL A 499 13.80 -4.45 12.00
CA VAL A 499 13.03 -4.53 10.75
C VAL A 499 11.65 -5.12 11.00
N ILE A 500 11.51 -6.22 11.75
CA ILE A 500 10.17 -6.78 12.02
C ILE A 500 9.35 -5.89 12.95
N GLU A 501 9.99 -5.24 13.92
CA GLU A 501 9.35 -4.29 14.82
C GLU A 501 8.79 -3.09 14.05
N SER A 502 9.52 -2.56 13.07
CA SER A 502 9.06 -1.47 12.20
C SER A 502 7.83 -1.85 11.38
N TYR A 503 7.77 -3.08 10.88
CA TYR A 503 6.59 -3.59 10.16
C TYR A 503 5.39 -3.75 11.09
N LEU A 504 5.59 -4.24 12.32
CA LEU A 504 4.53 -4.30 13.33
C LEU A 504 3.99 -2.90 13.66
N GLU A 505 4.87 -1.95 13.91
CA GLU A 505 4.49 -0.57 14.21
C GLU A 505 3.70 0.07 13.05
N LYS A 506 4.13 -0.16 11.83
CA LYS A 506 3.44 0.31 10.63
C LYS A 506 2.00 -0.21 10.56
N GLU A 507 1.80 -1.53 10.76
CA GLU A 507 0.47 -2.11 10.69
C GLU A 507 -0.42 -1.68 11.87
N LEU A 508 0.10 -1.59 13.09
CA LEU A 508 -0.63 -1.05 14.24
C LEU A 508 -1.02 0.42 14.04
N ASN A 509 -0.13 1.23 13.45
CA ASN A 509 -0.43 2.61 13.11
C ASN A 509 -1.49 2.72 11.99
N ASN A 510 -1.52 1.79 11.03
CA ASN A 510 -2.58 1.74 10.01
C ASN A 510 -3.95 1.47 10.64
N GLU A 511 -4.04 0.51 11.56
CA GLU A 511 -5.27 0.21 12.30
C GLU A 511 -5.70 1.38 13.20
N LYS A 512 -4.74 2.05 13.86
CA LYS A 512 -5.02 3.27 14.66
C LYS A 512 -5.54 4.40 13.77
N LYS A 513 -4.95 4.62 12.60
CA LYS A 513 -5.45 5.61 11.63
C LYS A 513 -6.86 5.28 11.15
N ALA A 514 -7.19 4.00 10.98
CA ALA A 514 -8.55 3.58 10.63
C ALA A 514 -9.55 3.94 11.74
N LEU A 515 -9.18 3.76 13.02
CA LEU A 515 -9.99 4.21 14.15
C LEU A 515 -10.18 5.74 14.16
N ILE A 516 -9.11 6.50 13.97
CA ILE A 516 -9.16 7.97 13.90
C ILE A 516 -10.11 8.41 12.77
N LYS A 517 -9.97 7.82 11.58
CA LYS A 517 -10.78 8.16 10.41
C LYS A 517 -12.27 7.94 10.62
N ILE A 518 -12.67 6.95 11.42
CA ILE A 518 -14.09 6.72 11.77
C ILE A 518 -14.65 7.96 12.46
N PHE A 519 -13.98 8.47 13.50
CA PHE A 519 -14.47 9.64 14.23
C PHE A 519 -14.31 10.95 13.43
N GLU A 520 -13.27 11.07 12.61
CA GLU A 520 -13.13 12.20 11.68
C GLU A 520 -14.28 12.23 10.64
N ASN A 521 -14.70 11.08 10.12
CA ASN A 521 -15.84 10.98 9.21
C ASN A 521 -17.16 11.31 9.92
N LEU A 522 -17.36 10.85 11.16
CA LEU A 522 -18.54 11.19 11.94
C LEU A 522 -18.59 12.68 12.27
N TRP A 523 -17.43 13.31 12.51
CA TRP A 523 -17.30 14.76 12.67
C TRP A 523 -17.75 15.49 11.40
N ASP A 524 -17.18 15.14 10.25
CA ASP A 524 -17.52 15.77 8.96
C ASP A 524 -19.01 15.65 8.63
N LYS A 525 -19.67 14.55 9.04
CA LYS A 525 -21.09 14.31 8.77
C LYS A 525 -22.03 15.05 9.72
N TYR A 526 -21.69 15.14 11.02
CA TYR A 526 -22.68 15.43 12.05
C TYR A 526 -22.28 16.53 13.05
N GLN A 527 -21.10 17.13 12.91
CA GLN A 527 -20.63 18.18 13.83
C GLN A 527 -21.49 19.45 13.71
N THR A 528 -21.91 19.79 12.48
CA THR A 528 -22.73 20.97 12.22
C THR A 528 -24.06 20.54 11.61
N SER A 529 -25.16 20.94 12.21
CA SER A 529 -26.53 20.68 11.72
C SER A 529 -27.00 21.77 10.76
N LEU A 530 -28.02 21.43 9.96
CA LEU A 530 -28.68 22.43 9.10
C LEU A 530 -29.36 23.54 9.95
N GLU A 531 -29.86 23.18 11.13
CA GLU A 531 -30.47 24.15 12.06
C GLU A 531 -29.44 25.17 12.54
N GLU A 532 -28.26 24.71 12.98
CA GLU A 532 -27.14 25.60 13.39
C GLU A 532 -26.69 26.50 12.22
N LEU A 533 -26.51 25.96 11.03
CA LEU A 533 -26.15 26.76 9.84
C LEU A 533 -27.21 27.83 9.49
N ARG A 534 -28.49 27.54 9.74
CA ARG A 534 -29.56 28.52 9.55
C ARG A 534 -29.50 29.62 10.62
N GLU A 535 -29.26 29.26 11.87
CA GLU A 535 -29.10 30.22 12.96
C GLU A 535 -27.90 31.14 12.75
N GLU A 536 -26.74 30.58 12.37
CA GLU A 536 -25.55 31.35 12.02
C GLU A 536 -25.82 32.32 10.87
N ARG A 537 -26.43 31.82 9.78
CA ARG A 537 -26.81 32.67 8.62
C ARG A 537 -27.72 33.82 9.07
N ASP A 538 -28.74 33.54 9.87
CA ASP A 538 -29.69 34.55 10.31
C ASP A 538 -29.05 35.57 11.24
N GLN A 539 -28.02 35.16 12.00
CA GLN A 539 -27.23 36.07 12.84
C GLN A 539 -26.32 36.95 12.00
N GLU A 540 -25.61 36.39 11.00
CA GLU A 540 -24.77 37.15 10.06
C GLU A 540 -25.59 38.13 9.23
N VAL A 541 -26.79 37.74 8.79
CA VAL A 541 -27.72 38.63 8.09
C VAL A 541 -28.11 39.82 8.95
N ARG A 542 -28.45 39.60 10.24
CA ARG A 542 -28.74 40.69 11.19
C ARG A 542 -27.54 41.61 11.39
N THR A 543 -26.36 41.04 11.56
CA THR A 543 -25.11 41.83 11.69
C THR A 543 -24.86 42.69 10.45
N LEU A 544 -25.06 42.14 9.24
CA LEU A 544 -24.98 42.87 7.99
C LEU A 544 -26.02 43.99 7.91
N GLU A 545 -27.27 43.71 8.31
CA GLU A 545 -28.36 44.73 8.34
C GLU A 545 -28.01 45.86 9.31
N GLU A 546 -27.45 45.57 10.49
CA GLU A 546 -26.97 46.59 11.45
C GLU A 546 -25.86 47.46 10.85
N PHE A 547 -24.87 46.86 10.18
CA PHE A 547 -23.81 47.58 9.48
C PHE A 547 -24.37 48.47 8.37
N LEU A 548 -25.28 47.97 7.54
CA LEU A 548 -25.92 48.75 6.46
C LEU A 548 -26.77 49.92 7.00
N ALA A 549 -27.48 49.70 8.12
CA ALA A 549 -28.20 50.73 8.81
C ALA A 549 -27.24 51.81 9.37
N GLY A 550 -26.13 51.41 9.99
CA GLY A 550 -25.11 52.31 10.49
C GLY A 550 -24.43 53.15 9.41
N LEU A 551 -24.29 52.61 8.19
CA LEU A 551 -23.77 53.33 7.02
C LEU A 551 -24.83 54.20 6.28
N GLY A 552 -26.08 54.19 6.76
CA GLY A 552 -27.15 55.02 6.17
C GLY A 552 -27.80 54.47 4.89
N TYR A 553 -27.51 53.22 4.53
CA TYR A 553 -28.07 52.59 3.32
C TYR A 553 -29.55 52.17 3.49
N TYR A 554 -30.07 52.08 4.71
CA TYR A 554 -31.43 51.59 5.00
C TYR A 554 -32.53 52.67 5.06
N ASN A 555 -32.27 53.94 4.68
CA ASN A 555 -33.27 54.97 4.82
C ASN A 555 -34.39 54.93 3.74
N ASN A 556 -34.41 53.97 2.78
CA ASN A 556 -35.44 53.93 1.73
C ASN A 556 -35.75 52.55 1.10
N VAL A 557 -35.52 51.42 1.72
CA VAL A 557 -35.93 50.15 1.11
C VAL A 557 -36.79 49.37 2.11
N GLY A 558 -38.06 49.21 1.79
CA GLY A 558 -38.98 48.32 2.50
C GLY A 558 -38.42 46.89 2.50
N GLY A 559 -38.53 46.21 3.66
CA GLY A 559 -37.91 44.94 3.95
C GLY A 559 -37.96 43.95 2.80
N PHE A 560 -36.83 43.25 2.60
CA PHE A 560 -36.78 42.03 1.79
C PHE A 560 -37.51 40.94 2.58
N GLY A 561 -38.82 40.80 2.37
CA GLY A 561 -39.59 39.64 2.82
C GLY A 561 -39.15 38.42 2.01
N TYR A 562 -38.34 37.58 2.60
CA TYR A 562 -38.25 36.19 2.13
C TYR A 562 -39.47 35.44 2.66
N ASP A 563 -40.41 35.16 1.77
CA ASP A 563 -41.52 34.26 2.04
C ASP A 563 -40.98 32.90 2.50
N ARG A 564 -41.64 32.35 3.53
CA ARG A 564 -41.37 31.10 4.27
C ARG A 564 -41.39 29.85 3.39
#